data_fb2ee1fb680a7e8df403081cd0d03f23
#
_entry.id   fb2ee1fb680a7e8df403081cd0d03f23
#
_cell.length_a   1.000
_cell.length_b   1.000
_cell.length_c   1.000
_cell.angle_alpha   90.00
_cell.angle_beta   90.00
_cell.angle_gamma   90.00
#
_symmetry.space_group_name_H-M   'P 1'
#
loop_
_entity.id
_entity.type
_entity.pdbx_description
1 polymer ?
#
loop_
_entity_poly.entity_id
_entity_poly.type
_entity_poly.pdbx_seq_one_letter_code
_entity_poly.pdbx_strand_id
1 'polypeptide(L)'
;TKDQLGITAGASLHEIAHAVAGGDAFGAVDIATIMKLSRVLMLVFAAIIIAIWWEKKHSEVQSTGKKTVAFPWFMLGFIGASIIGTFVPFVTSITPQLVDFAYIVLGMAMAALGINVNFKAIASKGKKPMLASFLTSILLMCFAAGVAMLFF
;
A
#
# COMPACT_ATOMS: atom_id res chain seq x y z
N THR A 1 -22.20 0.11 6.76
CA THR A 1 -22.13 1.53 6.35
C THR A 1 -21.12 1.71 5.23
N LYS A 2 -21.15 2.88 4.53
CA LYS A 2 -20.17 3.22 3.49
C LYS A 2 -18.74 3.23 4.06
N ASP A 3 -18.60 3.71 5.27
CA ASP A 3 -17.32 3.81 5.96
C ASP A 3 -16.72 2.43 6.25
N GLN A 4 -17.53 1.48 6.71
CA GLN A 4 -17.11 0.09 6.91
C GLN A 4 -16.62 -0.56 5.61
N LEU A 5 -17.30 -0.29 4.49
CA LEU A 5 -16.87 -0.79 3.17
C LEU A 5 -15.56 -0.14 2.72
N GLY A 6 -15.42 1.18 2.91
CA GLY A 6 -14.17 1.90 2.63
C GLY A 6 -12.99 1.39 3.47
N ILE A 7 -13.20 1.20 4.77
CA ILE A 7 -12.19 0.62 5.68
C ILE A 7 -11.81 -0.78 5.23
N THR A 8 -12.79 -1.62 4.92
CA THR A 8 -12.55 -2.99 4.46
C THR A 8 -11.76 -3.01 3.16
N ALA A 9 -12.13 -2.18 2.18
CA ALA A 9 -11.42 -2.07 0.90
C ALA A 9 -9.97 -1.57 1.11
N GLY A 10 -9.77 -0.50 1.87
CA GLY A 10 -8.44 0.04 2.14
C GLY A 10 -7.53 -0.91 2.91
N ALA A 11 -8.09 -1.64 3.88
CA ALA A 11 -7.32 -2.58 4.71
C ALA A 11 -7.03 -3.91 4.00
N SER A 12 -7.95 -4.44 3.18
CA SER A 12 -7.81 -5.75 2.55
C SER A 12 -7.06 -5.74 1.23
N LEU A 13 -7.28 -4.73 0.39
CA LEU A 13 -6.65 -4.63 -0.92
C LEU A 13 -5.15 -4.35 -0.78
N HIS A 14 -4.33 -4.99 -1.62
CA HIS A 14 -2.87 -4.94 -1.48
C HIS A 14 -2.25 -3.70 -2.13
N GLU A 15 -2.88 -3.12 -3.12
CA GLU A 15 -2.38 -2.02 -3.91
C GLU A 15 -3.25 -0.76 -3.77
N ILE A 16 -2.62 0.41 -3.83
CA ILE A 16 -3.30 1.71 -3.68
C ILE A 16 -4.36 1.89 -4.79
N ALA A 17 -4.03 1.54 -6.04
CA ALA A 17 -4.97 1.64 -7.15
C ALA A 17 -6.26 0.83 -6.92
N HIS A 18 -6.11 -0.39 -6.42
CA HIS A 18 -7.26 -1.24 -6.11
C HIS A 18 -8.07 -0.69 -4.93
N ALA A 19 -7.40 -0.12 -3.92
CA ALA A 19 -8.09 0.49 -2.78
C ALA A 19 -8.90 1.73 -3.20
N VAL A 20 -8.34 2.56 -4.10
CA VAL A 20 -9.04 3.71 -4.68
C VAL A 20 -10.25 3.24 -5.50
N ALA A 21 -10.05 2.30 -6.43
CA ALA A 21 -11.14 1.77 -7.25
C ALA A 21 -12.23 1.08 -6.42
N GLY A 22 -11.83 0.30 -5.40
CA GLY A 22 -12.77 -0.30 -4.47
C GLY A 22 -13.52 0.72 -3.61
N GLY A 23 -12.82 1.76 -3.16
CA GLY A 23 -13.42 2.89 -2.44
C GLY A 23 -14.43 3.65 -3.29
N ASP A 24 -14.11 3.87 -4.56
CA ASP A 24 -15.00 4.57 -5.51
C ASP A 24 -16.30 3.80 -5.73
N ALA A 25 -16.22 2.49 -5.91
CA ALA A 25 -17.39 1.64 -6.07
C ALA A 25 -18.40 1.75 -4.90
N PHE A 26 -17.94 2.13 -3.71
CA PHE A 26 -18.77 2.30 -2.50
C PHE A 26 -18.99 3.77 -2.12
N GLY A 27 -18.44 4.72 -2.88
CA GLY A 27 -18.46 6.15 -2.56
C GLY A 27 -17.72 6.48 -1.28
N ALA A 28 -16.61 5.80 -1.00
CA ALA A 28 -15.78 5.90 0.20
C ALA A 28 -14.27 5.94 -0.14
N VAL A 29 -13.90 6.64 -1.22
CA VAL A 29 -12.51 6.74 -1.73
C VAL A 29 -11.56 7.28 -0.67
N ASP A 30 -11.96 8.35 0.02
CA ASP A 30 -11.11 9.02 1.01
C ASP A 30 -10.77 8.08 2.16
N ILE A 31 -11.77 7.39 2.69
CA ILE A 31 -11.59 6.44 3.80
C ILE A 31 -10.73 5.25 3.37
N ALA A 32 -10.99 4.68 2.19
CA ALA A 32 -10.21 3.57 1.66
C ALA A 32 -8.75 3.97 1.43
N THR A 33 -8.51 5.17 0.92
CA THR A 33 -7.17 5.72 0.69
C THR A 33 -6.44 5.99 2.00
N ILE A 34 -7.09 6.63 2.98
CA ILE A 34 -6.50 6.90 4.30
C ILE A 34 -6.13 5.59 5.00
N MET A 35 -7.01 4.60 5.00
CA MET A 35 -6.73 3.29 5.59
C MET A 35 -5.54 2.61 4.90
N LYS A 36 -5.46 2.71 3.59
CA LYS A 36 -4.34 2.15 2.83
C LYS A 36 -3.02 2.85 3.14
N LEU A 37 -3.01 4.17 3.18
CA LEU A 37 -1.82 4.95 3.49
C LEU A 37 -1.35 4.74 4.93
N SER A 38 -2.27 4.61 5.89
CA SER A 38 -1.96 4.28 7.28
C SER A 38 -1.24 2.93 7.39
N ARG A 39 -1.69 1.92 6.63
CA ARG A 39 -1.02 0.62 6.57
C ARG A 39 0.39 0.72 5.98
N VAL A 40 0.58 1.51 4.91
CA VAL A 40 1.90 1.75 4.32
C VAL A 40 2.82 2.47 5.30
N LEU A 41 2.30 3.43 6.06
CA LEU A 41 3.06 4.12 7.11
C LEU A 41 3.51 3.15 8.20
N MET A 42 2.62 2.27 8.69
CA MET A 42 2.97 1.26 9.69
C MET A 42 4.04 0.27 9.18
N LEU A 43 4.06 -0.02 7.88
CA LEU A 43 5.08 -0.88 7.28
C LEU A 43 6.49 -0.30 7.43
N VAL A 44 6.64 1.03 7.41
CA VAL A 44 7.94 1.68 7.61
C VAL A 44 8.47 1.42 9.01
N PHE A 45 7.62 1.60 10.03
CA PHE A 45 8.01 1.29 11.42
C PHE A 45 8.38 -0.18 11.58
N ALA A 46 7.58 -1.08 11.01
CA ALA A 46 7.87 -2.51 11.02
C ALA A 46 9.20 -2.84 10.32
N ALA A 47 9.47 -2.23 9.17
CA ALA A 47 10.73 -2.44 8.44
C ALA A 47 11.96 -1.97 9.23
N ILE A 48 11.86 -0.82 9.92
CA ILE A 48 12.94 -0.33 10.78
C ILE A 48 13.18 -1.29 11.96
N ILE A 49 12.12 -1.72 12.63
CA ILE A 49 12.23 -2.66 13.76
C ILE A 49 12.87 -3.97 13.32
N ILE A 50 12.43 -4.52 12.19
CA ILE A 50 12.97 -5.77 11.63
C ILE A 50 14.44 -5.59 11.25
N ALA A 51 14.81 -4.45 10.62
CA ALA A 51 16.19 -4.15 10.25
C ALA A 51 17.12 -4.11 11.47
N ILE A 52 16.71 -3.41 12.55
CA ILE A 52 17.48 -3.31 13.80
C ILE A 52 17.58 -4.70 14.46
N TRP A 53 16.48 -5.45 14.48
CA TRP A 53 16.48 -6.79 15.09
C TRP A 53 17.38 -7.77 14.32
N TRP A 54 17.33 -7.72 12.98
CA TRP A 54 18.16 -8.55 12.11
C TRP A 54 19.65 -8.24 12.29
N GLU A 55 20.00 -6.97 12.39
CA GLU A 55 21.37 -6.53 12.62
C GLU A 55 21.91 -7.03 13.95
N LYS A 56 21.13 -6.96 15.03
CA LYS A 56 21.51 -7.50 16.34
C LYS A 56 21.73 -9.02 16.33
N LYS A 57 20.95 -9.75 15.55
CA LYS A 57 21.00 -11.21 15.53
C LYS A 57 22.11 -11.77 14.64
N HIS A 58 22.60 -11.01 13.67
CA HIS A 58 23.57 -11.46 12.67
C HIS A 58 24.90 -10.68 12.73
N SER A 59 25.22 -10.09 13.87
CA SER A 59 26.46 -9.32 14.09
C SER A 59 27.76 -10.15 13.98
N GLU A 60 27.69 -11.47 13.89
CA GLU A 60 28.86 -12.35 13.86
C GLU A 60 29.37 -12.72 12.46
N VAL A 61 28.70 -12.29 11.40
CA VAL A 61 29.19 -12.54 10.04
C VAL A 61 29.72 -11.24 9.46
N GLN A 62 31.00 -11.00 9.64
CA GLN A 62 31.77 -10.01 8.91
C GLN A 62 31.64 -10.28 7.42
N SER A 63 31.00 -9.39 6.69
CA SER A 63 31.28 -9.19 5.28
C SER A 63 31.19 -7.73 4.94
N THR A 64 32.33 -7.24 4.50
CA THR A 64 32.70 -5.92 3.97
C THR A 64 31.72 -5.49 2.87
N GLY A 65 30.63 -4.86 3.24
CA GLY A 65 29.71 -4.23 2.30
C GLY A 65 28.86 -3.23 3.07
N LYS A 66 28.85 -1.96 2.67
CA LYS A 66 27.95 -0.93 3.19
C LYS A 66 26.52 -1.48 3.20
N LYS A 67 26.05 -1.92 4.36
CA LYS A 67 24.63 -2.31 4.56
C LYS A 67 23.80 -1.03 4.55
N THR A 68 23.40 -0.63 3.38
CA THR A 68 22.42 0.43 3.23
C THR A 68 21.07 -0.20 3.49
N VAL A 69 20.54 -0.02 4.70
CA VAL A 69 19.10 -0.24 4.92
C VAL A 69 18.41 0.63 3.87
N ALA A 70 17.72 -0.01 2.94
CA ALA A 70 17.01 0.71 1.88
C ALA A 70 15.86 1.46 2.53
N PHE A 71 16.18 2.65 3.06
CA PHE A 71 15.16 3.53 3.62
C PHE A 71 14.23 3.97 2.49
N PRO A 72 12.92 3.78 2.62
CA PRO A 72 11.96 4.15 1.58
C PRO A 72 11.82 5.67 1.49
N TRP A 73 12.72 6.31 0.74
CA TRP A 73 12.78 7.77 0.56
C TRP A 73 11.46 8.39 0.11
N PHE A 74 10.62 7.63 -0.60
CA PHE A 74 9.30 8.09 -1.01
C PHE A 74 8.39 8.45 0.17
N MET A 75 8.62 7.84 1.34
CA MET A 75 7.83 8.16 2.55
C MET A 75 8.12 9.56 3.07
N LEU A 76 9.37 10.01 2.99
CA LEU A 76 9.69 11.41 3.32
C LEU A 76 9.02 12.37 2.35
N GLY A 77 8.98 12.02 1.06
CA GLY A 77 8.24 12.76 0.05
C GLY A 77 6.74 12.82 0.37
N PHE A 78 6.14 11.70 0.78
CA PHE A 78 4.72 11.63 1.17
C PHE A 78 4.42 12.51 2.40
N ILE A 79 5.22 12.40 3.46
CA ILE A 79 5.05 13.22 4.68
C ILE A 79 5.23 14.70 4.34
N GLY A 80 6.26 15.03 3.56
CA GLY A 80 6.52 16.41 3.12
C GLY A 80 5.35 16.97 2.29
N ALA A 81 4.84 16.22 1.32
CA ALA A 81 3.68 16.62 0.52
C ALA A 81 2.41 16.79 1.37
N SER A 82 2.21 15.91 2.36
CA SER A 82 1.08 16.00 3.29
C SER A 82 1.13 17.28 4.15
N ILE A 83 2.32 17.60 4.66
CA ILE A 83 2.54 18.85 5.42
C ILE A 83 2.29 20.07 4.53
N ILE A 84 2.86 20.09 3.34
CA ILE A 84 2.69 21.20 2.38
C ILE A 84 1.21 21.34 2.01
N GLY A 85 0.52 20.25 1.70
CA GLY A 85 -0.91 20.25 1.37
C GLY A 85 -1.80 20.76 2.50
N THR A 86 -1.38 20.55 3.76
CA THR A 86 -2.14 20.99 4.94
C THR A 86 -1.92 22.48 5.23
N PHE A 87 -0.68 22.98 5.09
CA PHE A 87 -0.33 24.34 5.52
C PHE A 87 -0.33 25.39 4.39
N VAL A 88 -0.32 24.97 3.13
CA VAL A 88 -0.26 25.90 1.98
C VAL A 88 -1.59 25.96 1.26
N PRO A 89 -2.43 27.01 1.48
CA PRO A 89 -3.75 27.13 0.85
C PRO A 89 -3.72 27.13 -0.69
N PHE A 90 -2.62 27.59 -1.28
CA PHE A 90 -2.44 27.60 -2.75
C PHE A 90 -2.46 26.18 -3.34
N VAL A 91 -1.92 25.19 -2.61
CA VAL A 91 -1.89 23.78 -3.05
C VAL A 91 -3.31 23.23 -3.14
N THR A 92 -4.20 23.63 -2.25
CA THR A 92 -5.60 23.19 -2.24
C THR A 92 -6.34 23.54 -3.53
N SER A 93 -6.00 24.67 -4.15
CA SER A 93 -6.61 25.09 -5.42
C SER A 93 -6.17 24.23 -6.62
N ILE A 94 -4.98 23.63 -6.55
CA ILE A 94 -4.38 22.81 -7.62
C ILE A 94 -4.63 21.31 -7.36
N THR A 95 -5.06 20.97 -6.15
CA THR A 95 -5.26 19.56 -5.74
C THR A 95 -6.13 18.76 -6.73
N PRO A 96 -7.27 19.25 -7.26
CA PRO A 96 -8.06 18.48 -8.21
C PRO A 96 -7.27 18.06 -9.44
N GLN A 97 -6.51 18.98 -10.05
CA GLN A 97 -5.71 18.69 -11.24
C GLN A 97 -4.55 17.71 -10.92
N LEU A 98 -3.96 17.83 -9.73
CA LEU A 98 -2.92 16.91 -9.28
C LEU A 98 -3.47 15.49 -9.05
N VAL A 99 -4.69 15.40 -8.54
CA VAL A 99 -5.37 14.10 -8.32
C VAL A 99 -5.71 13.45 -9.66
N ASP A 100 -6.25 14.20 -10.62
CA ASP A 100 -6.54 13.68 -11.97
C ASP A 100 -5.26 13.19 -12.66
N PHE A 101 -4.18 13.98 -12.58
CA PHE A 101 -2.87 13.57 -13.10
C PHE A 101 -2.33 12.32 -12.41
N ALA A 102 -2.48 12.23 -11.09
CA ALA A 102 -2.07 11.06 -10.32
C ALA A 102 -2.83 9.79 -10.75
N TYR A 103 -4.13 9.88 -11.04
CA TYR A 103 -4.91 8.76 -11.57
C TYR A 103 -4.42 8.28 -12.93
N ILE A 104 -4.05 9.19 -13.83
CA ILE A 104 -3.48 8.85 -15.13
C ILE A 104 -2.14 8.11 -14.95
N VAL A 105 -1.23 8.65 -14.12
CA VAL A 105 0.07 8.02 -13.83
C VAL A 105 -0.11 6.65 -13.17
N LEU A 106 -1.07 6.54 -12.25
CA LEU A 106 -1.40 5.28 -11.59
C LEU A 106 -1.90 4.23 -12.59
N GLY A 107 -2.79 4.64 -13.52
CA GLY A 107 -3.26 3.77 -14.60
C GLY A 107 -2.13 3.31 -15.52
N MET A 108 -1.20 4.20 -15.88
CA MET A 108 -0.02 3.83 -16.67
C MET A 108 0.89 2.85 -15.93
N ALA A 109 1.11 3.06 -14.63
CA ALA A 109 1.91 2.15 -13.81
C ALA A 109 1.28 0.75 -13.74
N MET A 110 -0.05 0.67 -13.59
CA MET A 110 -0.79 -0.60 -13.60
C MET A 110 -0.71 -1.31 -14.94
N ALA A 111 -0.83 -0.58 -16.04
CA ALA A 111 -0.67 -1.14 -17.38
C ALA A 111 0.75 -1.68 -17.61
N ALA A 112 1.77 -0.94 -17.17
CA ALA A 112 3.17 -1.38 -17.26
C ALA A 112 3.44 -2.65 -16.45
N LEU A 113 2.88 -2.77 -15.24
CA LEU A 113 2.94 -4.00 -14.45
C LEU A 113 2.26 -5.16 -15.16
N GLY A 114 1.08 -4.95 -15.75
CA GLY A 114 0.35 -5.97 -16.48
C GLY A 114 1.12 -6.51 -17.69
N ILE A 115 1.79 -5.65 -18.45
CA ILE A 115 2.60 -6.03 -19.62
C ILE A 115 3.80 -6.89 -19.21
N ASN A 116 4.40 -6.62 -18.04
CA ASN A 116 5.56 -7.36 -17.54
C ASN A 116 5.22 -8.73 -16.92
N VAL A 117 3.94 -9.09 -16.84
CA VAL A 117 3.52 -10.39 -16.28
C VAL A 117 3.92 -11.54 -17.19
N ASN A 118 4.74 -12.46 -16.68
CA ASN A 118 5.14 -13.67 -17.40
C ASN A 118 4.13 -14.81 -17.14
N PHE A 119 3.15 -14.94 -18.02
CA PHE A 119 2.09 -15.95 -17.89
C PHE A 119 2.62 -17.40 -17.92
N LYS A 120 3.73 -17.68 -18.65
CA LYS A 120 4.36 -19.00 -18.66
C LYS A 120 4.94 -19.37 -17.29
N ALA A 121 5.57 -18.41 -16.61
CA ALA A 121 6.10 -18.62 -15.27
C ALA A 121 4.97 -18.86 -14.25
N ILE A 122 3.87 -18.12 -14.37
CA ILE A 122 2.68 -18.30 -13.53
C ILE A 122 2.05 -19.68 -13.74
N ALA A 123 1.90 -20.11 -15.00
CA ALA A 123 1.29 -21.40 -15.33
C ALA A 123 2.13 -22.58 -14.84
N SER A 124 3.48 -22.49 -14.92
CA SER A 124 4.38 -23.59 -14.57
C SER A 124 4.68 -23.70 -13.06
N LYS A 125 4.89 -22.57 -12.39
CA LYS A 125 5.33 -22.53 -10.97
C LYS A 125 4.34 -21.84 -10.04
N GLY A 126 3.30 -21.20 -10.56
CA GLY A 126 2.44 -20.28 -9.86
C GLY A 126 1.25 -20.91 -9.12
N LYS A 127 0.90 -22.17 -9.36
CA LYS A 127 -0.33 -22.78 -8.79
C LYS A 127 -0.36 -22.74 -7.25
N LYS A 128 0.71 -23.15 -6.60
CA LYS A 128 0.79 -23.15 -5.11
C LYS A 128 0.83 -21.73 -4.53
N PRO A 129 1.72 -20.82 -5.00
CA PRO A 129 1.73 -19.43 -4.53
C PRO A 129 0.41 -18.69 -4.81
N MET A 130 -0.22 -18.93 -5.96
CA MET A 130 -1.47 -18.29 -6.33
C MET A 130 -2.62 -18.73 -5.41
N LEU A 131 -2.72 -20.01 -5.10
CA LEU A 131 -3.70 -20.52 -4.15
C LEU A 131 -3.46 -19.97 -2.74
N ALA A 132 -2.21 -19.95 -2.29
CA ALA A 132 -1.84 -19.38 -1.01
C ALA A 132 -2.20 -17.90 -0.92
N SER A 133 -1.86 -17.09 -1.94
CA SER A 133 -2.23 -15.68 -2.00
C SER A 133 -3.73 -15.46 -2.00
N PHE A 134 -4.48 -16.27 -2.74
CA PHE A 134 -5.93 -16.19 -2.80
C PHE A 134 -6.57 -16.45 -1.43
N LEU A 135 -6.16 -17.54 -0.76
CA LEU A 135 -6.65 -17.86 0.59
C LEU A 135 -6.29 -16.76 1.59
N THR A 136 -5.06 -16.27 1.55
CA THR A 136 -4.61 -15.18 2.44
C THR A 136 -5.40 -13.90 2.19
N SER A 137 -5.72 -13.57 0.94
CA SER A 137 -6.51 -12.39 0.60
C SER A 137 -7.95 -12.50 1.13
N ILE A 138 -8.57 -13.68 1.03
CA ILE A 138 -9.91 -13.92 1.60
C ILE A 138 -9.88 -13.79 3.13
N LEU A 139 -8.90 -14.41 3.79
CA LEU A 139 -8.76 -14.31 5.24
C LEU A 139 -8.55 -12.86 5.69
N LEU A 140 -7.70 -12.12 4.98
CA LEU A 140 -7.46 -10.70 5.27
C LEU A 140 -8.73 -9.86 5.08
N MET A 141 -9.49 -10.12 4.02
CA MET A 141 -10.75 -9.42 3.75
C MET A 141 -11.79 -9.71 4.85
N CYS A 142 -11.97 -10.97 5.24
CA CYS A 142 -12.87 -11.36 6.33
C CYS A 142 -12.44 -10.72 7.66
N PHE A 143 -11.14 -10.71 7.95
CA PHE A 143 -10.61 -10.06 9.15
C PHE A 143 -10.85 -8.56 9.14
N ALA A 144 -10.54 -7.88 8.03
CA ALA A 144 -10.75 -6.44 7.88
C ALA A 144 -12.24 -6.07 7.99
N ALA A 145 -13.12 -6.85 7.38
CA ALA A 145 -14.57 -6.65 7.49
C ALA A 145 -15.07 -6.87 8.93
N GLY A 146 -14.58 -7.92 9.59
CA GLY A 146 -14.92 -8.18 10.99
C GLY A 146 -14.51 -7.05 11.92
N VAL A 147 -13.29 -6.55 11.78
CA VAL A 147 -12.80 -5.39 12.55
C VAL A 147 -13.59 -4.13 12.23
N ALA A 148 -13.87 -3.86 10.94
CA ALA A 148 -14.67 -2.71 10.55
C ALA A 148 -16.10 -2.74 11.11
N MET A 149 -16.71 -3.93 11.18
CA MET A 149 -18.05 -4.09 11.77
C MET A 149 -18.06 -3.96 13.30
N LEU A 150 -16.95 -4.27 13.95
CA LEU A 150 -16.84 -4.29 15.42
C LEU A 150 -16.55 -2.91 15.99
N PHE A 151 -15.84 -2.05 15.26
CA PHE A 151 -15.33 -0.75 15.74
C PHE A 151 -15.99 0.45 15.07
N PHE A 152 -16.64 0.27 13.93
CA PHE A 152 -17.30 1.31 13.14
C PHE A 152 -18.68 0.90 12.68
#